data_ccb1715560eeb1e8237806884b44deb3
#
_entry.id   ccb1715560eeb1e8237806884b44deb3
#
_cell.length_a   1.000
_cell.length_b   1.000
_cell.length_c   1.000
_cell.angle_alpha   90.00
_cell.angle_beta   90.00
_cell.angle_gamma   90.00
#
_symmetry.space_group_name_H-M   'P 1'
#
loop_
_entity.id
_entity.type
_entity.pdbx_description
1 polymer ?
#
loop_
_entity_poly.entity_id
_entity_poly.type
_entity_poly.pdbx_seq_one_letter_code
_entity_poly.pdbx_strand_id
1 'polypeptide(L)'
;LLELESEGYIWDFYPLIEKEMDLRYEPNDTELEKQWYIENLGQNNGTSGIDLNVKTVWSEYTGNGVVIGVVDDGIDHTHPDISPNFVSEYSYDYCENDNDVMPIDSYDDSEDIVDWHGTAVAGIVAGKGDDGIGIAGVSYNSSIAGIRLFAGNCDYTYEDEYTLNDVAISEALVHELENIDIYTNSWGPKDDGQTLGHVGPLTLAAFEKGISEGRNGLGAIYTW
;
A
#
# COMPACT_ATOMS: atom_id res chain seq x y z
N LEU A 1 -25.97 14.71 35.20
CA LEU A 1 -25.30 15.52 34.17
C LEU A 1 -26.29 15.94 33.08
N LEU A 2 -27.04 15.03 32.48
CA LEU A 2 -28.11 15.35 31.50
C LEU A 2 -29.15 16.33 32.06
N GLU A 3 -29.48 16.22 33.35
CA GLU A 3 -30.40 17.12 34.02
C GLU A 3 -29.81 18.54 34.16
N LEU A 4 -28.51 18.65 34.49
CA LEU A 4 -27.80 19.92 34.57
C LEU A 4 -27.63 20.60 33.21
N GLU A 5 -27.47 19.83 32.15
CA GLU A 5 -27.44 20.34 30.78
C GLU A 5 -28.82 20.87 30.36
N SER A 6 -29.88 20.12 30.67
CA SER A 6 -31.25 20.52 30.35
C SER A 6 -31.73 21.79 31.11
N GLU A 7 -31.15 22.06 32.28
CA GLU A 7 -31.38 23.27 33.09
C GLU A 7 -30.45 24.43 32.69
N GLY A 8 -29.53 24.24 31.75
CA GLY A 8 -28.63 25.28 31.27
C GLY A 8 -27.44 25.60 32.17
N TYR A 9 -27.17 24.76 33.16
CA TYR A 9 -26.01 24.92 34.07
C TYR A 9 -24.72 24.47 33.46
N ILE A 10 -24.77 23.56 32.46
CA ILE A 10 -23.62 23.11 31.67
C ILE A 10 -23.97 23.14 30.17
N TRP A 11 -23.02 23.49 29.34
CA TRP A 11 -23.24 23.63 27.89
C TRP A 11 -23.09 22.32 27.16
N ASP A 12 -22.23 21.45 27.67
CA ASP A 12 -21.94 20.13 27.12
C ASP A 12 -21.19 19.29 28.16
N PHE A 13 -21.30 17.99 28.08
CA PHE A 13 -20.47 17.08 28.87
C PHE A 13 -20.14 15.82 28.05
N TYR A 14 -19.00 15.28 28.33
CA TYR A 14 -18.57 13.98 27.82
C TYR A 14 -17.92 13.19 28.96
N PRO A 15 -18.05 11.87 28.96
CA PRO A 15 -17.42 11.04 29.97
C PRO A 15 -15.90 11.20 29.91
N LEU A 16 -15.28 11.42 31.05
CA LEU A 16 -13.83 11.27 31.20
C LEU A 16 -13.55 9.77 31.12
N ILE A 17 -13.11 9.34 29.95
CA ILE A 17 -12.63 7.98 29.73
C ILE A 17 -11.18 7.97 30.19
N GLU A 18 -10.87 7.21 31.24
CA GLU A 18 -9.47 6.90 31.54
C GLU A 18 -8.92 6.08 30.36
N LYS A 19 -8.03 6.69 29.58
CA LYS A 19 -7.19 5.99 28.60
C LYS A 19 -5.90 5.65 29.32
N GLU A 20 -5.57 4.38 29.36
CA GLU A 20 -4.20 3.97 29.61
C GLU A 20 -3.36 4.55 28.49
N MET A 21 -2.44 5.44 28.84
CA MET A 21 -1.54 6.08 27.89
C MET A 21 -0.23 5.32 27.97
N ASP A 22 0.01 4.44 27.03
CA ASP A 22 1.33 3.87 26.82
C ASP A 22 2.29 4.95 26.28
N LEU A 23 3.57 4.81 26.65
CA LEU A 23 4.63 5.59 26.01
C LEU A 23 4.53 5.37 24.49
N ARG A 24 4.66 6.44 23.71
CA ARG A 24 4.69 6.36 22.24
C ARG A 24 5.72 5.30 21.84
N TYR A 25 5.23 4.24 21.24
CA TYR A 25 6.08 3.22 20.68
C TYR A 25 6.66 3.74 19.37
N GLU A 26 7.97 3.65 19.26
CA GLU A 26 8.70 4.06 18.06
C GLU A 26 9.52 2.86 17.58
N PRO A 27 9.35 2.41 16.34
CA PRO A 27 10.19 1.36 15.76
C PRO A 27 11.67 1.72 15.83
N ASN A 28 12.52 0.71 15.94
CA ASN A 28 13.97 0.88 16.13
C ASN A 28 14.79 0.79 14.83
N ASP A 29 14.14 0.97 13.69
CA ASP A 29 14.71 0.80 12.36
C ASP A 29 15.75 1.89 12.05
N THR A 30 16.85 1.49 11.43
CA THR A 30 18.05 2.33 11.27
C THR A 30 17.83 3.54 10.36
N GLU A 31 16.87 3.48 9.44
CA GLU A 31 16.58 4.53 8.47
C GLU A 31 15.32 5.34 8.84
N LEU A 32 14.65 5.04 9.96
CA LEU A 32 13.41 5.67 10.38
C LEU A 32 13.50 7.21 10.41
N GLU A 33 14.60 7.76 10.90
CA GLU A 33 14.81 9.21 10.98
C GLU A 33 14.87 9.90 9.59
N LYS A 34 15.12 9.14 8.52
CA LYS A 34 15.13 9.65 7.15
C LYS A 34 13.74 9.67 6.51
N GLN A 35 12.78 8.98 7.10
CA GLN A 35 11.41 8.86 6.61
C GLN A 35 10.60 10.11 6.94
N TRP A 36 10.81 11.18 6.18
CA TRP A 36 10.15 12.47 6.40
C TRP A 36 8.61 12.39 6.36
N TYR A 37 8.06 11.42 5.65
CA TYR A 37 6.62 11.19 5.59
C TYR A 37 6.05 10.56 6.88
N ILE A 38 6.88 9.89 7.67
CA ILE A 38 6.54 9.39 9.01
C ILE A 38 6.66 10.51 10.05
N GLU A 39 7.77 11.25 10.03
CA GLU A 39 7.99 12.42 10.88
C GLU A 39 8.83 13.46 10.16
N ASN A 40 8.22 14.60 9.86
CA ASN A 40 8.91 15.70 9.19
C ASN A 40 9.47 16.70 10.17
N LEU A 41 10.77 16.62 10.39
CA LEU A 41 11.55 17.56 11.21
C LEU A 41 12.19 18.70 10.38
N GLY A 42 11.89 18.77 9.09
CA GLY A 42 12.49 19.70 8.14
C GLY A 42 13.63 19.10 7.32
N GLN A 43 13.80 17.75 7.34
CA GLN A 43 14.75 17.08 6.48
C GLN A 43 14.44 17.38 5.01
N ASN A 44 15.50 17.37 4.17
CA ASN A 44 15.40 17.67 2.74
C ASN A 44 14.81 19.06 2.40
N ASN A 45 14.95 20.05 3.30
CA ASN A 45 14.33 21.38 3.20
C ASN A 45 12.79 21.36 3.19
N GLY A 46 12.16 20.33 3.72
CA GLY A 46 10.72 20.24 3.91
C GLY A 46 10.21 21.19 5.00
N THR A 47 8.90 21.42 5.03
CA THR A 47 8.26 22.17 6.12
C THR A 47 8.01 21.23 7.29
N SER A 48 8.66 21.46 8.42
CA SER A 48 8.50 20.66 9.63
C SER A 48 7.04 20.53 10.05
N GLY A 49 6.63 19.33 10.45
CA GLY A 49 5.28 18.99 10.89
C GLY A 49 4.27 18.74 9.77
N ILE A 50 4.70 18.71 8.50
CA ILE A 50 3.88 18.27 7.37
C ILE A 50 4.26 16.82 7.05
N ASP A 51 3.56 15.88 7.66
CA ASP A 51 3.76 14.43 7.52
C ASP A 51 2.42 13.67 7.68
N LEU A 52 2.46 12.34 7.69
CA LEU A 52 1.29 11.49 7.82
C LEU A 52 0.71 11.44 9.23
N ASN A 53 1.43 11.92 10.24
CA ASN A 53 1.09 11.83 11.67
C ASN A 53 0.78 10.39 12.13
N VAL A 54 1.38 9.40 11.48
CA VAL A 54 1.10 7.97 11.72
C VAL A 54 1.67 7.46 13.04
N LYS A 55 2.74 8.07 13.56
CA LYS A 55 3.37 7.68 14.84
C LYS A 55 2.38 7.69 16.02
N THR A 56 1.36 8.55 15.96
CA THR A 56 0.31 8.57 17.00
C THR A 56 -0.64 7.37 16.91
N VAL A 57 -0.73 6.72 15.74
CA VAL A 57 -1.59 5.56 15.49
C VAL A 57 -0.90 4.26 15.89
N TRP A 58 0.43 4.19 15.82
CA TRP A 58 1.21 2.97 16.04
C TRP A 58 1.12 2.39 17.45
N SER A 59 0.74 3.20 18.45
CA SER A 59 0.44 2.69 19.80
C SER A 59 -0.80 1.78 19.86
N GLU A 60 -1.68 1.87 18.88
CA GLU A 60 -2.93 1.10 18.85
C GLU A 60 -3.01 0.19 17.61
N TYR A 61 -2.53 0.66 16.46
CA TYR A 61 -2.67 -0.03 15.17
C TYR A 61 -1.38 0.00 14.38
N THR A 62 -0.91 -1.16 13.98
CA THR A 62 0.30 -1.35 13.16
C THR A 62 0.04 -2.14 11.88
N GLY A 63 -1.23 -2.48 11.61
CA GLY A 63 -1.66 -3.24 10.44
C GLY A 63 -1.72 -4.74 10.63
N ASN A 64 -1.51 -5.25 11.85
CA ASN A 64 -1.58 -6.68 12.11
C ASN A 64 -2.92 -7.29 11.67
N GLY A 65 -2.86 -8.35 10.86
CA GLY A 65 -4.04 -9.04 10.30
C GLY A 65 -4.62 -8.39 9.05
N VAL A 66 -3.99 -7.35 8.49
CA VAL A 66 -4.37 -6.74 7.21
C VAL A 66 -3.44 -7.25 6.11
N VAL A 67 -4.00 -7.63 4.97
CA VAL A 67 -3.26 -8.01 3.76
C VAL A 67 -3.38 -6.91 2.72
N ILE A 68 -2.25 -6.42 2.24
CA ILE A 68 -2.19 -5.36 1.23
C ILE A 68 -1.64 -5.94 -0.07
N GLY A 69 -2.45 -5.93 -1.12
CA GLY A 69 -2.05 -6.26 -2.47
C GLY A 69 -1.39 -5.06 -3.14
N VAL A 70 -0.12 -5.15 -3.45
CA VAL A 70 0.62 -4.14 -4.21
C VAL A 70 0.57 -4.52 -5.68
N VAL A 71 -0.26 -3.79 -6.43
CA VAL A 71 -0.44 -3.99 -7.88
C VAL A 71 0.55 -3.09 -8.60
N ASP A 72 1.65 -3.65 -9.10
CA ASP A 72 2.78 -2.86 -9.58
C ASP A 72 3.68 -3.65 -10.55
N ASP A 73 4.92 -3.21 -10.74
CA ASP A 73 5.94 -3.81 -11.63
C ASP A 73 6.66 -5.03 -11.03
N GLY A 74 6.32 -5.41 -9.82
CA GLY A 74 6.90 -6.54 -9.10
C GLY A 74 7.42 -6.13 -7.73
N ILE A 75 7.80 -7.13 -6.93
CA ILE A 75 8.33 -6.93 -5.57
C ILE A 75 9.54 -7.83 -5.38
N ASP A 76 10.68 -7.25 -5.00
CA ASP A 76 11.78 -8.02 -4.45
C ASP A 76 11.39 -8.57 -3.06
N HIS A 77 10.75 -9.72 -3.08
CA HIS A 77 10.31 -10.41 -1.87
C HIS A 77 11.46 -11.01 -1.06
N THR A 78 12.70 -10.94 -1.55
CA THR A 78 13.91 -11.33 -0.82
C THR A 78 14.52 -10.18 -0.03
N HIS A 79 14.06 -8.93 -0.29
CA HIS A 79 14.54 -7.75 0.44
C HIS A 79 14.28 -7.91 1.94
N PRO A 80 15.27 -7.65 2.82
CA PRO A 80 15.16 -7.90 4.26
C PRO A 80 13.99 -7.17 4.93
N ASP A 81 13.66 -5.95 4.51
CA ASP A 81 12.52 -5.18 5.04
C ASP A 81 11.15 -5.66 4.52
N ILE A 82 11.10 -6.48 3.47
CA ILE A 82 9.87 -6.94 2.84
C ILE A 82 9.58 -8.39 3.17
N SER A 83 10.60 -9.23 3.06
CA SER A 83 10.51 -10.69 3.21
C SER A 83 9.74 -11.16 4.47
N PRO A 84 9.85 -10.52 5.65
CA PRO A 84 9.11 -10.97 6.83
C PRO A 84 7.60 -10.76 6.76
N ASN A 85 7.15 -9.81 5.94
CA ASN A 85 5.73 -9.47 5.77
C ASN A 85 5.14 -10.02 4.45
N PHE A 86 5.97 -10.58 3.57
CA PHE A 86 5.55 -11.07 2.27
C PHE A 86 4.77 -12.39 2.36
N VAL A 87 3.67 -12.49 1.60
CA VAL A 87 2.81 -13.67 1.52
C VAL A 87 2.73 -14.15 0.08
N SER A 88 3.51 -15.18 -0.25
CA SER A 88 3.58 -15.75 -1.60
C SER A 88 2.29 -16.43 -2.03
N GLU A 89 1.48 -16.95 -1.10
CA GLU A 89 0.24 -17.67 -1.43
C GLU A 89 -0.85 -16.77 -2.01
N TYR A 90 -0.78 -15.44 -1.76
CA TYR A 90 -1.69 -14.44 -2.31
C TYR A 90 -1.05 -13.57 -3.39
N SER A 91 0.16 -13.92 -3.79
CA SER A 91 0.92 -13.20 -4.81
C SER A 91 0.81 -13.86 -6.16
N TYR A 92 0.79 -13.08 -7.25
CA TYR A 92 0.70 -13.60 -8.60
C TYR A 92 1.35 -12.66 -9.61
N ASP A 93 2.03 -13.24 -10.58
CA ASP A 93 2.58 -12.56 -11.73
C ASP A 93 1.68 -12.73 -12.97
N TYR A 94 1.00 -11.65 -13.35
CA TYR A 94 0.20 -11.62 -14.56
C TYR A 94 1.02 -11.46 -15.83
N CYS A 95 2.29 -11.06 -15.75
CA CYS A 95 3.17 -10.93 -16.89
C CYS A 95 3.65 -12.28 -17.41
N GLU A 96 4.12 -13.14 -16.51
CA GLU A 96 4.67 -14.46 -16.84
C GLU A 96 3.70 -15.60 -16.53
N ASN A 97 2.53 -15.28 -15.92
CA ASN A 97 1.49 -16.22 -15.52
C ASN A 97 1.99 -17.28 -14.53
N ASP A 98 2.68 -16.85 -13.49
CA ASP A 98 3.15 -17.70 -12.42
C ASP A 98 3.04 -17.02 -11.05
N ASN A 99 3.72 -17.53 -10.02
CA ASN A 99 3.66 -16.99 -8.66
C ASN A 99 4.97 -16.28 -8.25
N ASP A 100 5.91 -16.08 -9.16
CA ASP A 100 7.16 -15.38 -8.89
C ASP A 100 7.02 -13.91 -9.30
N VAL A 101 6.76 -13.06 -8.32
CA VAL A 101 6.55 -11.63 -8.52
C VAL A 101 7.84 -10.81 -8.43
N MET A 102 9.01 -11.48 -8.54
CA MET A 102 10.29 -10.77 -8.59
C MET A 102 10.30 -9.76 -9.74
N PRO A 103 10.75 -8.52 -9.49
CA PRO A 103 10.96 -7.57 -10.57
C PRO A 103 12.07 -8.04 -11.49
N ILE A 104 12.01 -7.67 -12.76
CA ILE A 104 13.09 -7.99 -13.69
C ILE A 104 14.23 -7.01 -13.48
N ASP A 105 15.36 -7.55 -13.11
CA ASP A 105 16.64 -6.86 -13.09
C ASP A 105 17.38 -7.18 -14.40
N SER A 106 16.96 -6.57 -15.50
CA SER A 106 17.64 -6.73 -16.77
C SER A 106 18.80 -5.74 -16.89
N TYR A 107 19.94 -6.08 -16.32
CA TYR A 107 21.21 -5.52 -16.72
C TYR A 107 21.61 -6.10 -18.10
N ASP A 108 20.90 -5.74 -19.14
CA ASP A 108 21.46 -5.79 -20.48
C ASP A 108 22.06 -4.40 -20.77
N ASP A 109 23.34 -4.36 -21.19
CA ASP A 109 24.13 -3.15 -21.41
C ASP A 109 23.54 -2.13 -22.42
N SER A 110 22.32 -2.32 -22.87
CA SER A 110 21.68 -1.49 -23.89
C SER A 110 20.39 -0.77 -23.51
N GLU A 111 19.64 -1.21 -22.48
CA GLU A 111 18.44 -0.50 -22.02
C GLU A 111 18.25 -0.74 -20.52
N ASP A 112 18.34 0.31 -19.72
CA ASP A 112 18.16 0.31 -18.27
C ASP A 112 16.67 0.12 -17.89
N ILE A 113 16.09 -1.05 -18.14
CA ILE A 113 14.77 -1.38 -17.60
C ILE A 113 15.00 -2.00 -16.22
N VAL A 114 14.67 -1.22 -15.20
CA VAL A 114 14.81 -1.64 -13.81
C VAL A 114 13.45 -1.47 -13.14
N ASP A 115 12.76 -2.58 -12.93
CA ASP A 115 11.45 -2.63 -12.29
C ASP A 115 11.64 -2.60 -10.76
N TRP A 116 11.71 -1.41 -10.13
CA TRP A 116 11.90 -1.28 -8.68
C TRP A 116 10.78 -0.52 -7.99
N HIS A 117 9.84 -0.04 -8.75
CA HIS A 117 8.81 0.84 -8.23
C HIS A 117 7.92 0.10 -7.22
N GLY A 118 7.41 -1.08 -7.56
CA GLY A 118 6.57 -1.88 -6.67
C GLY A 118 7.29 -2.31 -5.38
N THR A 119 8.62 -2.60 -5.46
CA THR A 119 9.42 -2.87 -4.27
C THR A 119 9.48 -1.65 -3.34
N ALA A 120 9.68 -0.44 -3.90
CA ALA A 120 9.68 0.79 -3.12
C ALA A 120 8.30 1.09 -2.52
N VAL A 121 7.22 0.90 -3.29
CA VAL A 121 5.83 1.04 -2.80
C VAL A 121 5.57 0.07 -1.65
N ALA A 122 5.92 -1.21 -1.80
CA ALA A 122 5.76 -2.22 -0.76
C ALA A 122 6.49 -1.85 0.54
N GLY A 123 7.72 -1.35 0.43
CA GLY A 123 8.51 -0.88 1.58
C GLY A 123 7.85 0.29 2.31
N ILE A 124 7.38 1.31 1.58
CA ILE A 124 6.70 2.46 2.18
C ILE A 124 5.39 2.05 2.86
N VAL A 125 4.63 1.15 2.25
CA VAL A 125 3.31 0.71 2.74
C VAL A 125 3.46 -0.18 3.97
N ALA A 126 4.28 -1.22 3.89
CA ALA A 126 4.32 -2.29 4.87
C ALA A 126 5.71 -2.94 5.04
N GLY A 127 6.80 -2.18 4.79
CA GLY A 127 8.14 -2.63 5.19
C GLY A 127 8.16 -3.01 6.67
N LYS A 128 8.88 -4.09 7.01
CA LYS A 128 8.90 -4.62 8.37
C LYS A 128 9.51 -3.60 9.32
N GLY A 129 8.75 -3.18 10.31
CA GLY A 129 9.26 -2.28 11.34
C GLY A 129 9.62 -3.00 12.63
N ASP A 130 10.42 -2.33 13.45
CA ASP A 130 10.87 -2.79 14.76
C ASP A 130 11.74 -4.05 14.73
N ASP A 131 12.54 -4.19 13.70
CA ASP A 131 13.52 -5.27 13.55
C ASP A 131 14.98 -4.77 13.52
N GLY A 132 15.18 -3.45 13.60
CA GLY A 132 16.49 -2.80 13.70
C GLY A 132 17.21 -2.64 12.38
N ILE A 133 16.56 -2.86 11.25
CA ILE A 133 17.09 -2.67 9.90
C ILE A 133 16.19 -1.77 9.09
N GLY A 134 16.75 -1.09 8.08
CA GLY A 134 16.05 -0.35 7.03
C GLY A 134 15.01 0.64 7.52
N ILE A 135 13.81 0.54 6.99
CA ILE A 135 12.68 1.47 7.21
C ILE A 135 11.51 0.77 7.91
N ALA A 136 10.65 1.56 8.56
CA ALA A 136 9.33 1.08 8.98
C ALA A 136 8.27 1.50 7.98
N GLY A 137 7.50 0.56 7.45
CA GLY A 137 6.33 0.86 6.64
C GLY A 137 5.24 1.57 7.47
N VAL A 138 4.37 2.33 6.80
CA VAL A 138 3.24 3.01 7.46
C VAL A 138 2.39 2.01 8.25
N SER A 139 2.26 0.80 7.73
CA SER A 139 1.53 -0.34 8.30
C SER A 139 2.46 -1.55 8.48
N TYR A 140 3.53 -1.38 9.23
CA TYR A 140 4.71 -2.25 9.27
C TYR A 140 4.47 -3.70 9.76
N ASN A 141 3.28 -4.02 10.24
CA ASN A 141 2.86 -5.38 10.60
C ASN A 141 1.76 -5.91 9.67
N SER A 142 1.43 -5.22 8.58
CA SER A 142 0.57 -5.77 7.52
C SER A 142 1.32 -6.81 6.70
N SER A 143 0.57 -7.76 6.16
CA SER A 143 1.09 -8.69 5.14
C SER A 143 1.09 -8.03 3.77
N ILE A 144 2.05 -8.39 2.92
CA ILE A 144 2.22 -7.88 1.56
C ILE A 144 1.98 -9.02 0.58
N ALA A 145 1.02 -8.86 -0.32
CA ALA A 145 0.86 -9.69 -1.50
C ALA A 145 1.32 -8.90 -2.74
N GLY A 146 2.21 -9.46 -3.53
CA GLY A 146 2.64 -8.89 -4.79
C GLY A 146 1.69 -9.27 -5.93
N ILE A 147 1.26 -8.31 -6.70
CA ILE A 147 0.48 -8.52 -7.92
C ILE A 147 1.23 -7.82 -9.04
N ARG A 148 2.09 -8.59 -9.73
CA ARG A 148 2.89 -8.04 -10.82
C ARG A 148 2.03 -7.96 -12.07
N LEU A 149 1.64 -6.73 -12.41
CA LEU A 149 0.71 -6.45 -13.48
C LEU A 149 1.41 -5.90 -14.73
N PHE A 150 2.53 -5.22 -14.57
CA PHE A 150 3.31 -4.66 -15.66
C PHE A 150 4.81 -4.76 -15.37
N ALA A 151 5.57 -4.90 -16.43
CA ALA A 151 7.01 -4.91 -16.43
C ALA A 151 7.47 -4.69 -17.87
N GLY A 152 8.74 -4.37 -18.07
CA GLY A 152 9.28 -4.12 -19.39
C GLY A 152 9.19 -5.30 -20.38
N ASN A 153 8.79 -6.48 -19.94
CA ASN A 153 8.68 -7.70 -20.77
C ASN A 153 7.31 -8.37 -20.74
N CYS A 154 6.26 -7.72 -20.24
CA CYS A 154 4.92 -8.30 -20.28
C CYS A 154 4.41 -8.44 -21.72
N ASP A 155 3.96 -9.63 -22.11
CA ASP A 155 3.49 -9.97 -23.47
C ASP A 155 2.28 -9.16 -23.98
N TYR A 156 1.57 -8.46 -23.10
CA TYR A 156 0.43 -7.61 -23.47
C TYR A 156 0.77 -6.13 -23.59
N THR A 157 2.05 -5.77 -23.50
CA THR A 157 2.51 -4.42 -23.80
C THR A 157 2.73 -4.27 -25.30
N TYR A 158 1.83 -3.55 -25.98
CA TYR A 158 2.01 -3.19 -27.37
C TYR A 158 2.99 -2.02 -27.49
N GLU A 159 4.16 -2.22 -28.07
CA GLU A 159 5.12 -1.20 -28.54
C GLU A 159 5.51 -0.06 -27.57
N ASP A 160 4.74 0.21 -26.53
CA ASP A 160 5.03 1.15 -25.45
C ASP A 160 5.03 0.40 -24.11
N GLU A 161 6.08 0.43 -23.37
CA GLU A 161 6.50 -0.33 -22.18
C GLU A 161 5.47 -0.53 -21.06
N TYR A 162 4.36 0.20 -21.07
CA TYR A 162 3.37 0.23 -19.96
C TYR A 162 1.92 0.24 -20.46
N THR A 163 1.63 -0.40 -21.59
CA THR A 163 0.24 -0.46 -22.06
C THR A 163 -0.49 -1.66 -21.45
N LEU A 164 -1.35 -1.40 -20.47
CA LEU A 164 -2.21 -2.39 -19.85
C LEU A 164 -3.54 -2.53 -20.61
N ASN A 165 -4.06 -3.74 -20.72
CA ASN A 165 -5.39 -3.98 -21.24
C ASN A 165 -6.42 -4.15 -20.11
N ASP A 166 -7.69 -3.90 -20.44
CA ASP A 166 -8.81 -3.94 -19.47
C ASP A 166 -8.98 -5.32 -18.81
N VAL A 167 -8.58 -6.41 -19.47
CA VAL A 167 -8.66 -7.76 -18.92
C VAL A 167 -7.66 -7.93 -17.79
N ALA A 168 -6.37 -7.66 -18.04
CA ALA A 168 -5.33 -7.82 -17.04
C ALA A 168 -5.58 -6.95 -15.80
N ILE A 169 -5.98 -5.67 -16.00
CA ILE A 169 -6.35 -4.78 -14.89
C ILE A 169 -7.50 -5.38 -14.08
N SER A 170 -8.56 -5.84 -14.77
CA SER A 170 -9.73 -6.38 -14.08
C SER A 170 -9.43 -7.64 -13.28
N GLU A 171 -8.58 -8.52 -13.79
CA GLU A 171 -8.15 -9.75 -13.10
C GLU A 171 -7.29 -9.43 -11.87
N ALA A 172 -6.34 -8.51 -11.98
CA ALA A 172 -5.50 -8.08 -10.87
C ALA A 172 -6.32 -7.46 -9.72
N LEU A 173 -7.33 -6.65 -10.04
CA LEU A 173 -8.18 -5.96 -9.04
C LEU A 173 -9.16 -6.89 -8.32
N VAL A 174 -9.35 -8.13 -8.77
CA VAL A 174 -10.18 -9.13 -8.09
C VAL A 174 -9.37 -10.37 -7.66
N HIS A 175 -8.04 -10.29 -7.75
CA HIS A 175 -7.16 -11.36 -7.32
C HIS A 175 -7.29 -11.58 -5.81
N GLU A 176 -7.54 -12.81 -5.38
CA GLU A 176 -7.62 -13.18 -3.96
C GLU A 176 -8.55 -12.28 -3.11
N LEU A 177 -9.72 -11.92 -3.63
CA LEU A 177 -10.68 -10.99 -2.99
C LEU A 177 -11.11 -11.35 -1.57
N GLU A 178 -11.04 -12.62 -1.20
CA GLU A 178 -11.38 -13.08 0.16
C GLU A 178 -10.23 -12.80 1.14
N ASN A 179 -9.00 -12.73 0.65
CA ASN A 179 -7.77 -12.72 1.42
C ASN A 179 -7.07 -11.35 1.42
N ILE A 180 -7.20 -10.57 0.34
CA ILE A 180 -6.61 -9.24 0.23
C ILE A 180 -7.62 -8.18 0.67
N ASP A 181 -7.22 -7.35 1.64
CA ASP A 181 -8.07 -6.29 2.19
C ASP A 181 -8.00 -4.99 1.39
N ILE A 182 -6.81 -4.64 0.95
CA ILE A 182 -6.51 -3.35 0.30
C ILE A 182 -5.69 -3.63 -0.96
N TYR A 183 -6.10 -3.06 -2.10
CA TYR A 183 -5.31 -3.04 -3.33
C TYR A 183 -4.74 -1.65 -3.50
N THR A 184 -3.41 -1.52 -3.48
CA THR A 184 -2.74 -0.25 -3.72
C THR A 184 -2.17 -0.20 -5.12
N ASN A 185 -2.49 0.89 -5.83
CA ASN A 185 -2.16 1.10 -7.23
C ASN A 185 -1.45 2.44 -7.37
N SER A 186 -0.15 2.42 -7.68
CA SER A 186 0.66 3.64 -7.81
C SER A 186 1.02 3.91 -9.28
N TRP A 187 0.07 3.70 -10.16
CA TRP A 187 0.18 3.85 -11.61
C TRP A 187 -1.09 4.47 -12.21
N GLY A 188 -1.02 4.93 -13.43
CA GLY A 188 -2.16 5.56 -14.09
C GLY A 188 -1.81 6.10 -15.46
N PRO A 189 -2.76 6.79 -16.13
CA PRO A 189 -2.52 7.43 -17.40
C PRO A 189 -1.45 8.53 -17.26
N LYS A 190 -0.84 8.91 -18.39
CA LYS A 190 0.15 9.98 -18.44
C LYS A 190 -0.39 11.26 -17.82
N ASP A 191 0.32 11.79 -16.81
CA ASP A 191 -0.02 13.07 -16.17
C ASP A 191 0.55 14.26 -17.00
N ASP A 192 -0.07 14.49 -18.15
CA ASP A 192 0.29 15.57 -19.08
C ASP A 192 -0.76 16.71 -19.11
N GLY A 193 -1.80 16.60 -18.27
CA GLY A 193 -2.92 17.56 -18.26
C GLY A 193 -3.80 17.53 -19.50
N GLN A 194 -3.63 16.56 -20.40
CA GLN A 194 -4.36 16.41 -21.67
C GLN A 194 -4.93 15.01 -21.86
N THR A 195 -4.23 13.98 -21.33
CA THR A 195 -4.65 12.59 -21.44
C THR A 195 -5.72 12.29 -20.42
N LEU A 196 -6.91 11.90 -20.88
CA LEU A 196 -7.99 11.44 -20.03
C LEU A 196 -8.01 9.90 -20.04
N GLY A 197 -7.66 9.30 -18.90
CA GLY A 197 -7.81 7.86 -18.71
C GLY A 197 -9.30 7.48 -18.61
N HIS A 198 -9.68 6.43 -19.29
CA HIS A 198 -11.02 5.86 -19.18
C HIS A 198 -10.94 4.50 -18.49
N VAL A 199 -11.77 4.30 -17.48
CA VAL A 199 -11.95 2.98 -16.86
C VAL A 199 -12.66 2.08 -17.85
N GLY A 200 -12.07 0.93 -18.17
CA GLY A 200 -12.67 -0.06 -19.05
C GLY A 200 -13.88 -0.76 -18.40
N PRO A 201 -14.78 -1.36 -19.19
CA PRO A 201 -15.96 -2.02 -18.64
C PRO A 201 -15.67 -3.22 -17.76
N LEU A 202 -14.58 -3.95 -17.99
CA LEU A 202 -14.17 -5.07 -17.14
C LEU A 202 -13.56 -4.57 -15.83
N THR A 203 -12.75 -3.55 -15.88
CA THR A 203 -12.20 -2.87 -14.69
C THR A 203 -13.34 -2.31 -13.82
N LEU A 204 -14.35 -1.69 -14.43
CA LEU A 204 -15.52 -1.22 -13.68
C LEU A 204 -16.26 -2.36 -12.99
N ALA A 205 -16.50 -3.47 -13.71
CA ALA A 205 -17.12 -4.67 -13.13
C ALA A 205 -16.28 -5.29 -12.02
N ALA A 206 -14.94 -5.23 -12.13
CA ALA A 206 -14.02 -5.69 -11.09
C ALA A 206 -14.17 -4.86 -9.80
N PHE A 207 -14.26 -3.53 -9.90
CA PHE A 207 -14.55 -2.68 -8.75
C PHE A 207 -15.91 -3.01 -8.11
N GLU A 208 -16.97 -3.15 -8.92
CA GLU A 208 -18.31 -3.52 -8.42
C GLU A 208 -18.28 -4.86 -7.67
N LYS A 209 -17.55 -5.84 -8.21
CA LYS A 209 -17.34 -7.14 -7.56
C LYS A 209 -16.55 -6.99 -6.28
N GLY A 210 -15.41 -6.28 -6.32
CA GLY A 210 -14.54 -6.10 -5.17
C GLY A 210 -15.23 -5.42 -3.99
N ILE A 211 -15.98 -4.35 -4.22
CA ILE A 211 -16.71 -3.65 -3.15
C ILE A 211 -17.93 -4.43 -2.62
N SER A 212 -18.45 -5.41 -3.37
CA SER A 212 -19.59 -6.22 -2.94
C SER A 212 -19.21 -7.57 -2.34
N GLU A 213 -18.17 -8.20 -2.83
CA GLU A 213 -17.79 -9.58 -2.47
C GLU A 213 -16.47 -9.64 -1.66
N GLY A 214 -15.58 -8.66 -1.85
CA GLY A 214 -14.27 -8.65 -1.20
C GLY A 214 -14.36 -8.73 0.32
N ARG A 215 -13.33 -9.28 0.96
CA ARG A 215 -13.25 -9.43 2.41
C ARG A 215 -14.47 -10.15 3.00
N ASN A 216 -14.91 -11.21 2.33
CA ASN A 216 -16.11 -11.97 2.72
C ASN A 216 -17.39 -11.11 2.81
N GLY A 217 -17.57 -10.17 1.88
CA GLY A 217 -18.73 -9.30 1.77
C GLY A 217 -18.63 -7.97 2.55
N LEU A 218 -17.48 -7.67 3.15
CA LEU A 218 -17.20 -6.35 3.74
C LEU A 218 -16.77 -5.31 2.71
N GLY A 219 -16.38 -5.77 1.53
CA GLY A 219 -15.85 -4.97 0.44
C GLY A 219 -14.35 -4.75 0.53
N ALA A 220 -13.63 -4.91 -0.58
CA ALA A 220 -12.22 -4.56 -0.70
C ALA A 220 -12.04 -3.03 -0.77
N ILE A 221 -10.87 -2.57 -0.36
CA ILE A 221 -10.48 -1.15 -0.43
C ILE A 221 -9.51 -1.00 -1.60
N TYR A 222 -9.75 0.00 -2.45
CA TYR A 222 -8.88 0.35 -3.56
C TYR A 222 -8.31 1.75 -3.35
N THR A 223 -6.98 1.88 -3.47
CA THR A 223 -6.27 3.17 -3.44
C THR A 223 -5.56 3.42 -4.75
N TRP A 224 -5.57 4.70 -5.19
CA TRP A 224 -4.97 5.12 -6.45
C TRP A 224 -4.26 6.45 -6.34
#